data_57133b1330429170559274b83d78609d
#
_entry.id   57133b1330429170559274b83d78609d
#
_cell.length_a   1.000
_cell.length_b   1.000
_cell.length_c   1.000
_cell.angle_alpha   90.00
_cell.angle_beta   90.00
_cell.angle_gamma   90.00
#
_symmetry.space_group_name_H-M   'P 1'
#
loop_
_entity.id
_entity.type
_entity.pdbx_description
1 polymer ?
#
loop_
_entity_poly.entity_id
_entity_poly.type
_entity_poly.pdbx_seq_one_letter_code
_entity_poly.pdbx_strand_id
1 'polypeptide(L)'
;MNVTPVTLALALAFAVVSPAMAQTTQAHAHHPATAAAANVDVPAAATAAVAVVERFNTALSSGDLATVGSLLAPDVLILESGGAERSREEYLGHHAVSDAAFLKGAHRQLLRQRARTAGEFAWVGTESELHAQKDGKPLTVQSTETMVLKQTTDGWRIAHIHWSSRTKR
;
A
#
# COMPACT_ATOMS: atom_id res chain seq x y z
N MET A 1 -49.50 -38.44 -67.66
CA MET A 1 -48.33 -39.34 -67.78
C MET A 1 -47.19 -38.50 -68.33
N ASN A 2 -46.40 -37.93 -67.52
CA ASN A 2 -45.23 -37.13 -67.94
C ASN A 2 -44.01 -37.67 -67.20
N VAL A 3 -43.09 -38.20 -67.94
CA VAL A 3 -41.81 -38.71 -67.51
C VAL A 3 -40.74 -37.57 -67.67
N THR A 4 -40.16 -37.12 -66.62
CA THR A 4 -39.11 -36.20 -66.65
C THR A 4 -37.72 -36.90 -66.54
N PRO A 5 -36.71 -36.52 -67.35
CA PRO A 5 -35.42 -37.16 -67.34
C PRO A 5 -34.56 -36.64 -66.20
N VAL A 6 -33.87 -37.56 -65.53
CA VAL A 6 -32.86 -37.27 -64.52
C VAL A 6 -31.53 -36.97 -65.21
N THR A 7 -31.03 -35.76 -65.01
CA THR A 7 -29.67 -35.34 -65.43
C THR A 7 -28.70 -35.53 -64.29
N LEU A 8 -27.71 -36.40 -64.50
CA LEU A 8 -26.62 -36.70 -63.59
C LEU A 8 -25.52 -35.65 -63.77
N ALA A 9 -25.34 -34.80 -62.80
CA ALA A 9 -24.26 -33.83 -62.78
C ALA A 9 -23.09 -34.34 -61.93
N LEU A 10 -21.97 -34.60 -62.58
CA LEU A 10 -20.71 -35.04 -61.98
C LEU A 10 -19.96 -33.80 -61.40
N ALA A 11 -19.96 -33.64 -60.06
CA ALA A 11 -19.23 -32.58 -59.39
C ALA A 11 -17.81 -33.05 -59.07
N LEU A 12 -16.82 -32.47 -59.74
CA LEU A 12 -15.39 -32.62 -59.36
C LEU A 12 -15.14 -31.80 -58.07
N ALA A 13 -14.80 -32.50 -57.00
CA ALA A 13 -14.33 -31.86 -55.77
C ALA A 13 -12.86 -31.54 -55.88
N PHE A 14 -12.51 -30.26 -55.99
CA PHE A 14 -11.14 -29.78 -55.77
C PHE A 14 -10.86 -29.69 -54.29
N ALA A 15 -10.00 -30.53 -53.76
CA ALA A 15 -9.49 -30.42 -52.41
C ALA A 15 -8.46 -29.26 -52.33
N VAL A 16 -8.89 -28.15 -51.75
CA VAL A 16 -7.96 -27.04 -51.42
C VAL A 16 -7.31 -27.37 -50.10
N VAL A 17 -6.03 -27.74 -50.14
CA VAL A 17 -5.18 -27.92 -48.96
C VAL A 17 -4.74 -26.53 -48.52
N SER A 18 -5.35 -26.01 -47.48
CA SER A 18 -4.89 -24.79 -46.82
C SER A 18 -3.72 -25.11 -45.89
N PRO A 19 -2.58 -24.41 -45.97
CA PRO A 19 -1.52 -24.57 -44.99
C PRO A 19 -1.97 -23.97 -43.64
N ALA A 20 -1.99 -24.81 -42.61
CA ALA A 20 -2.20 -24.38 -41.24
C ALA A 20 -0.99 -23.50 -40.83
N MET A 21 -1.19 -22.18 -40.79
CA MET A 21 -0.26 -21.26 -40.15
C MET A 21 -0.35 -21.53 -38.63
N ALA A 22 0.73 -22.12 -38.10
CA ALA A 22 0.92 -22.22 -36.65
C ALA A 22 1.06 -20.79 -36.09
N GLN A 23 0.01 -20.30 -35.46
CA GLN A 23 0.10 -19.10 -34.62
C GLN A 23 0.90 -19.46 -33.39
N THR A 24 2.17 -19.07 -33.37
CA THR A 24 2.97 -19.01 -32.16
C THR A 24 2.35 -17.97 -31.25
N THR A 25 1.59 -18.42 -30.25
CA THR A 25 1.20 -17.60 -29.11
C THR A 25 2.48 -17.19 -28.38
N GLN A 26 2.99 -15.99 -28.67
CA GLN A 26 3.97 -15.34 -27.81
C GLN A 26 3.28 -15.13 -26.45
N ALA A 27 3.64 -15.98 -25.50
CA ALA A 27 3.38 -15.71 -24.10
C ALA A 27 4.08 -14.38 -23.76
N HIS A 28 3.31 -13.31 -23.64
CA HIS A 28 3.80 -12.08 -23.06
C HIS A 28 4.22 -12.40 -21.62
N ALA A 29 5.51 -12.58 -21.41
CA ALA A 29 6.08 -12.63 -20.08
C ALA A 29 5.72 -11.30 -19.41
N HIS A 30 4.76 -11.33 -18.49
CA HIS A 30 4.53 -10.23 -17.57
C HIS A 30 5.80 -10.08 -16.73
N HIS A 31 6.66 -9.19 -17.14
CA HIS A 31 7.72 -8.70 -16.27
C HIS A 31 7.00 -7.99 -15.12
N PRO A 32 7.19 -8.42 -13.87
CA PRO A 32 6.67 -7.64 -12.76
C PRO A 32 7.26 -6.23 -12.89
N ALA A 33 6.41 -5.23 -13.00
CA ALA A 33 6.85 -3.85 -13.02
C ALA A 33 7.69 -3.63 -11.75
N THR A 34 8.98 -3.38 -11.94
CA THR A 34 9.88 -3.07 -10.81
C THR A 34 9.29 -1.84 -10.13
N ALA A 35 8.85 -1.99 -8.87
CA ALA A 35 8.32 -0.87 -8.12
C ALA A 35 9.38 0.25 -8.13
N ALA A 36 8.97 1.46 -8.51
CA ALA A 36 9.87 2.60 -8.52
C ALA A 36 10.45 2.79 -7.11
N ALA A 37 11.77 3.03 -7.03
CA ALA A 37 12.42 3.27 -5.75
C ALA A 37 11.79 4.50 -5.06
N ALA A 38 11.58 4.41 -3.74
CA ALA A 38 11.03 5.51 -2.96
C ALA A 38 11.97 6.73 -3.01
N ASN A 39 11.38 7.93 -3.08
CA ASN A 39 12.13 9.17 -2.94
C ASN A 39 12.36 9.48 -1.45
N VAL A 40 13.60 9.30 -0.97
CA VAL A 40 13.96 9.46 0.45
C VAL A 40 14.91 10.65 0.60
N ASP A 41 14.47 11.65 1.40
CA ASP A 41 15.24 12.85 1.75
C ASP A 41 15.33 12.93 3.28
N VAL A 42 16.27 12.17 3.85
CA VAL A 42 16.50 12.01 5.29
C VAL A 42 17.96 12.35 5.60
N PRO A 43 18.26 13.54 6.17
CA PRO A 43 19.60 13.88 6.61
C PRO A 43 20.02 13.02 7.82
N ALA A 44 21.34 12.83 7.99
CA ALA A 44 21.89 11.99 9.06
C ALA A 44 21.36 12.33 10.45
N ALA A 45 21.15 13.63 10.75
CA ALA A 45 20.60 14.08 12.04
C ALA A 45 19.18 13.57 12.32
N ALA A 46 18.39 13.25 11.27
CA ALA A 46 17.01 12.78 11.42
C ALA A 46 16.88 11.24 11.41
N THR A 47 17.96 10.50 11.14
CA THR A 47 17.93 9.05 10.99
C THR A 47 17.34 8.33 12.21
N ALA A 48 17.73 8.75 13.42
CA ALA A 48 17.22 8.13 14.65
C ALA A 48 15.72 8.37 14.85
N ALA A 49 15.19 9.55 14.49
CA ALA A 49 13.77 9.83 14.54
C ALA A 49 12.98 9.01 13.50
N VAL A 50 13.51 8.89 12.27
CA VAL A 50 12.92 8.04 11.22
C VAL A 50 12.87 6.59 11.66
N ALA A 51 13.91 6.06 12.30
CA ALA A 51 13.92 4.70 12.82
C ALA A 51 12.80 4.45 13.86
N VAL A 52 12.44 5.45 14.67
CA VAL A 52 11.29 5.35 15.58
C VAL A 52 9.97 5.27 14.81
N VAL A 53 9.79 6.09 13.77
CA VAL A 53 8.59 6.05 12.90
C VAL A 53 8.45 4.69 12.22
N GLU A 54 9.52 4.16 11.62
CA GLU A 54 9.46 2.86 10.95
C GLU A 54 9.21 1.71 11.96
N ARG A 55 9.77 1.79 13.16
CA ARG A 55 9.49 0.83 14.22
C ARG A 55 8.02 0.90 14.67
N PHE A 56 7.45 2.11 14.79
CA PHE A 56 6.04 2.30 15.10
C PHE A 56 5.14 1.69 14.03
N ASN A 57 5.39 1.98 12.75
CA ASN A 57 4.62 1.44 11.63
C ASN A 57 4.71 -0.10 11.56
N THR A 58 5.89 -0.66 11.81
CA THR A 58 6.09 -2.12 11.86
C THR A 58 5.32 -2.75 13.03
N ALA A 59 5.41 -2.17 14.22
CA ALA A 59 4.72 -2.65 15.41
C ALA A 59 3.19 -2.60 15.23
N LEU A 60 2.67 -1.49 14.70
CA LEU A 60 1.25 -1.32 14.46
C LEU A 60 0.73 -2.35 13.45
N SER A 61 1.43 -2.54 12.32
CA SER A 61 1.04 -3.51 11.30
C SER A 61 1.15 -4.97 11.75
N SER A 62 2.01 -5.28 12.73
CA SER A 62 2.10 -6.61 13.34
C SER A 62 1.11 -6.81 14.49
N GLY A 63 0.46 -5.75 14.99
CA GLY A 63 -0.42 -5.78 16.16
C GLY A 63 0.31 -5.75 17.49
N ASP A 64 1.60 -5.40 17.52
CA ASP A 64 2.38 -5.22 18.75
C ASP A 64 2.07 -3.86 19.40
N LEU A 65 0.90 -3.78 20.03
CA LEU A 65 0.43 -2.55 20.67
C LEU A 65 1.27 -2.15 21.90
N ALA A 66 2.00 -3.09 22.50
CA ALA A 66 2.92 -2.78 23.59
C ALA A 66 4.10 -1.94 23.07
N THR A 67 4.71 -2.35 21.95
CA THR A 67 5.75 -1.55 21.29
C THR A 67 5.19 -0.22 20.77
N VAL A 68 4.01 -0.21 20.14
CA VAL A 68 3.32 1.03 19.73
C VAL A 68 3.25 2.01 20.89
N GLY A 69 2.71 1.59 22.04
CA GLY A 69 2.57 2.42 23.22
C GLY A 69 3.92 2.94 23.76
N SER A 70 4.97 2.11 23.72
CA SER A 70 6.30 2.51 24.17
C SER A 70 6.96 3.61 23.33
N LEU A 71 6.55 3.76 22.07
CA LEU A 71 7.09 4.76 21.13
C LEU A 71 6.32 6.09 21.15
N LEU A 72 5.10 6.10 21.70
CA LEU A 72 4.29 7.30 21.84
C LEU A 72 4.63 8.07 23.10
N ALA A 73 4.59 9.40 23.03
CA ALA A 73 4.55 10.25 24.21
C ALA A 73 3.23 10.04 24.97
N PRO A 74 3.19 10.20 26.29
CA PRO A 74 1.93 10.06 27.06
C PRO A 74 0.82 11.00 26.59
N ASP A 75 1.19 12.22 26.20
CA ASP A 75 0.33 13.32 25.75
C ASP A 75 0.30 13.46 24.22
N VAL A 76 0.55 12.36 23.51
CA VAL A 76 0.50 12.36 22.03
C VAL A 76 -0.85 12.86 21.54
N LEU A 77 -0.83 13.74 20.53
CA LEU A 77 -2.01 14.15 19.79
C LEU A 77 -2.04 13.42 18.44
N ILE A 78 -3.06 12.63 18.20
CA ILE A 78 -3.29 11.96 16.91
C ILE A 78 -4.52 12.58 16.26
N LEU A 79 -4.39 12.99 15.01
CA LEU A 79 -5.46 13.55 14.19
C LEU A 79 -5.65 12.68 12.95
N GLU A 80 -6.88 12.25 12.72
CA GLU A 80 -7.23 11.45 11.56
C GLU A 80 -8.67 11.69 11.11
N SER A 81 -8.87 12.04 9.83
CA SER A 81 -10.19 12.07 9.17
C SER A 81 -11.29 12.82 9.97
N GLY A 82 -10.92 13.86 10.71
CA GLY A 82 -11.81 14.64 11.56
C GLY A 82 -11.95 14.10 12.99
N GLY A 83 -11.34 12.96 13.32
CA GLY A 83 -11.19 12.44 14.69
C GLY A 83 -9.92 12.94 15.36
N ALA A 84 -9.86 12.77 16.69
CA ALA A 84 -8.68 13.10 17.48
C ALA A 84 -8.59 12.21 18.73
N GLU A 85 -7.40 11.61 18.97
CA GLU A 85 -6.99 11.06 20.25
C GLU A 85 -5.99 12.00 20.89
N ARG A 86 -6.17 12.27 22.19
CA ARG A 86 -5.43 13.27 22.94
C ARG A 86 -4.46 12.69 23.97
N SER A 87 -4.35 11.35 23.97
CA SER A 87 -3.38 10.64 24.78
C SER A 87 -3.05 9.28 24.15
N ARG A 88 -1.92 8.74 24.57
CA ARG A 88 -1.51 7.37 24.23
C ARG A 88 -2.54 6.34 24.68
N GLU A 89 -3.09 6.50 25.86
CA GLU A 89 -4.09 5.60 26.45
C GLU A 89 -5.40 5.64 25.65
N GLU A 90 -5.84 6.82 25.20
CA GLU A 90 -7.02 6.98 24.35
C GLU A 90 -6.84 6.25 23.03
N TYR A 91 -5.69 6.43 22.35
CA TYR A 91 -5.40 5.76 21.10
C TYR A 91 -5.32 4.24 21.26
N LEU A 92 -4.57 3.74 22.25
CA LEU A 92 -4.40 2.30 22.48
C LEU A 92 -5.72 1.60 22.88
N GLY A 93 -6.60 2.32 23.58
CA GLY A 93 -7.92 1.81 23.98
C GLY A 93 -8.97 1.82 22.87
N HIS A 94 -8.70 2.48 21.73
CA HIS A 94 -9.68 2.75 20.68
C HIS A 94 -9.15 2.35 19.30
N HIS A 95 -8.58 3.34 18.56
CA HIS A 95 -8.26 3.18 17.13
C HIS A 95 -7.09 2.24 16.87
N ALA A 96 -6.12 2.13 17.77
CA ALA A 96 -4.94 1.28 17.55
C ALA A 96 -5.28 -0.18 17.20
N VAL A 97 -6.36 -0.72 17.77
CA VAL A 97 -6.80 -2.10 17.49
C VAL A 97 -7.35 -2.24 16.07
N SER A 98 -8.19 -1.28 15.64
CA SER A 98 -8.75 -1.28 14.28
C SER A 98 -7.70 -1.00 13.21
N ASP A 99 -6.77 -0.09 13.50
CA ASP A 99 -5.65 0.24 12.61
C ASP A 99 -4.74 -0.97 12.42
N ALA A 100 -4.37 -1.64 13.51
CA ALA A 100 -3.58 -2.86 13.46
C ALA A 100 -4.29 -3.97 12.67
N ALA A 101 -5.61 -4.14 12.86
CA ALA A 101 -6.39 -5.12 12.11
C ALA A 101 -6.41 -4.83 10.61
N PHE A 102 -6.56 -3.57 10.22
CA PHE A 102 -6.52 -3.14 8.81
C PHE A 102 -5.13 -3.32 8.21
N LEU A 103 -4.09 -2.87 8.90
CA LEU A 103 -2.72 -2.88 8.41
C LEU A 103 -2.11 -4.28 8.33
N LYS A 104 -2.53 -5.22 9.17
CA LYS A 104 -2.07 -6.62 9.16
C LYS A 104 -2.29 -7.31 7.81
N GLY A 105 -3.35 -6.95 7.09
CA GLY A 105 -3.68 -7.49 5.77
C GLY A 105 -3.21 -6.61 4.60
N ALA A 106 -2.54 -5.51 4.88
CA ALA A 106 -2.12 -4.54 3.88
C ALA A 106 -0.60 -4.61 3.61
N HIS A 107 -0.21 -4.46 2.35
CA HIS A 107 1.18 -4.24 1.96
C HIS A 107 1.42 -2.74 1.77
N ARG A 108 2.33 -2.15 2.56
CA ARG A 108 2.70 -0.74 2.46
C ARG A 108 3.84 -0.56 1.45
N GLN A 109 3.61 0.24 0.43
CA GLN A 109 4.61 0.69 -0.51
C GLN A 109 4.98 2.14 -0.20
N LEU A 110 6.20 2.40 0.26
CA LEU A 110 6.71 3.74 0.46
C LEU A 110 6.93 4.42 -0.90
N LEU A 111 6.40 5.63 -1.08
CA LEU A 111 6.58 6.45 -2.28
C LEU A 111 7.55 7.59 -2.01
N ARG A 112 7.39 8.28 -0.88
CA ARG A 112 8.25 9.40 -0.48
C ARG A 112 8.38 9.45 1.03
N GLN A 113 9.58 9.83 1.48
CA GLN A 113 9.82 10.13 2.88
C GLN A 113 10.76 11.33 3.00
N ARG A 114 10.39 12.28 3.84
CA ARG A 114 11.20 13.45 4.17
C ARG A 114 11.25 13.62 5.68
N ALA A 115 12.42 13.99 6.19
CA ALA A 115 12.58 14.27 7.63
C ALA A 115 13.50 15.46 7.86
N ARG A 116 13.27 16.18 8.94
CA ARG A 116 14.13 17.26 9.43
C ARG A 116 14.13 17.27 10.94
N THR A 117 15.21 17.79 11.53
CA THR A 117 15.32 18.05 12.96
C THR A 117 15.45 19.56 13.22
N ALA A 118 14.89 20.01 14.34
CA ALA A 118 14.99 21.39 14.80
C ALA A 118 15.06 21.38 16.34
N GLY A 119 16.25 21.51 16.91
CA GLY A 119 16.46 21.37 18.35
C GLY A 119 16.03 19.99 18.86
N GLU A 120 15.16 19.98 19.86
CA GLU A 120 14.61 18.74 20.46
C GLU A 120 13.48 18.10 19.64
N PHE A 121 13.12 18.64 18.49
CA PHE A 121 12.05 18.13 17.66
C PHE A 121 12.56 17.60 16.34
N ALA A 122 11.85 16.60 15.85
CA ALA A 122 11.96 16.12 14.48
C ALA A 122 10.56 16.02 13.87
N TRP A 123 10.45 16.18 12.55
CA TRP A 123 9.25 15.79 11.83
C TRP A 123 9.62 14.82 10.72
N VAL A 124 8.72 13.88 10.46
CA VAL A 124 8.81 12.89 9.39
C VAL A 124 7.51 12.92 8.60
N GLY A 125 7.61 13.27 7.33
CA GLY A 125 6.49 13.24 6.38
C GLY A 125 6.63 12.06 5.44
N THR A 126 5.57 11.28 5.29
CA THR A 126 5.58 10.05 4.50
C THR A 126 4.38 10.02 3.53
N GLU A 127 4.64 9.64 2.28
CA GLU A 127 3.62 9.30 1.29
C GLU A 127 3.75 7.81 0.96
N SER A 128 2.64 7.08 0.99
CA SER A 128 2.63 5.64 0.71
C SER A 128 1.34 5.19 0.02
N GLU A 129 1.40 4.01 -0.60
CA GLU A 129 0.22 3.25 -1.00
C GLU A 129 0.09 2.03 -0.10
N LEU A 130 -1.13 1.80 0.38
CA LEU A 130 -1.51 0.60 1.10
C LEU A 130 -2.32 -0.28 0.16
N HIS A 131 -1.80 -1.46 -0.14
CA HIS A 131 -2.46 -2.45 -0.97
C HIS A 131 -3.10 -3.49 -0.06
N ALA A 132 -4.41 -3.52 -0.03
CA ALA A 132 -5.21 -4.39 0.82
C ALA A 132 -6.31 -5.09 0.01
N GLN A 133 -7.15 -5.87 0.69
CA GLN A 133 -8.38 -6.41 0.13
C GLN A 133 -9.57 -5.95 0.98
N LYS A 134 -10.67 -5.62 0.31
CA LYS A 134 -11.96 -5.34 0.93
C LYS A 134 -13.03 -6.15 0.21
N ASP A 135 -13.75 -6.98 0.95
CA ASP A 135 -14.79 -7.87 0.41
C ASP A 135 -14.30 -8.74 -0.77
N GLY A 136 -13.06 -9.26 -0.66
CA GLY A 136 -12.42 -10.06 -1.70
C GLY A 136 -11.95 -9.29 -2.94
N LYS A 137 -12.06 -7.96 -2.95
CA LYS A 137 -11.63 -7.10 -4.06
C LYS A 137 -10.36 -6.32 -3.70
N PRO A 138 -9.42 -6.13 -4.65
CA PRO A 138 -8.26 -5.30 -4.43
C PRO A 138 -8.66 -3.88 -4.06
N LEU A 139 -8.02 -3.35 -3.02
CA LEU A 139 -8.15 -1.98 -2.57
C LEU A 139 -6.77 -1.34 -2.50
N THR A 140 -6.60 -0.19 -3.14
CA THR A 140 -5.41 0.64 -2.97
C THR A 140 -5.81 1.95 -2.30
N VAL A 141 -5.16 2.25 -1.18
CA VAL A 141 -5.34 3.49 -0.41
C VAL A 141 -4.08 4.33 -0.53
N GLN A 142 -4.21 5.57 -1.01
CA GLN A 142 -3.15 6.57 -0.92
C GLN A 142 -3.17 7.16 0.47
N SER A 143 -2.03 7.12 1.16
CA SER A 143 -1.88 7.59 2.53
C SER A 143 -0.77 8.63 2.62
N THR A 144 -1.04 9.70 3.36
CA THR A 144 -0.06 10.67 3.80
C THR A 144 -0.01 10.68 5.33
N GLU A 145 1.19 10.75 5.86
CA GLU A 145 1.47 10.70 7.29
C GLU A 145 2.44 11.81 7.66
N THR A 146 2.16 12.54 8.73
CA THR A 146 3.12 13.43 9.36
C THR A 146 3.26 13.04 10.81
N MET A 147 4.47 12.71 11.24
CA MET A 147 4.79 12.49 12.64
C MET A 147 5.75 13.57 13.14
N VAL A 148 5.43 14.15 14.30
CA VAL A 148 6.34 15.02 15.06
C VAL A 148 6.85 14.23 16.25
N LEU A 149 8.16 14.21 16.42
CA LEU A 149 8.82 13.51 17.51
C LEU A 149 9.53 14.54 18.40
N LYS A 150 9.59 14.24 19.70
CA LYS A 150 10.34 14.99 20.69
C LYS A 150 11.46 14.12 21.25
N GLN A 151 12.64 14.71 21.40
CA GLN A 151 13.77 14.08 22.08
C GLN A 151 13.50 14.07 23.59
N THR A 152 13.67 12.91 24.20
CA THR A 152 13.58 12.71 25.66
C THR A 152 14.87 12.08 26.18
N THR A 153 15.00 11.92 27.49
CA THR A 153 16.12 11.18 28.09
C THR A 153 16.24 9.76 27.61
N ASP A 154 15.10 9.14 27.23
CA ASP A 154 15.03 7.75 26.76
C ASP A 154 15.03 7.63 25.23
N GLY A 155 15.36 8.71 24.53
CA GLY A 155 15.36 8.78 23.06
C GLY A 155 14.12 9.47 22.48
N TRP A 156 13.92 9.33 21.18
CA TRP A 156 12.82 9.94 20.49
C TRP A 156 11.47 9.30 20.85
N ARG A 157 10.44 10.16 21.07
CA ARG A 157 9.04 9.74 21.25
C ARG A 157 8.15 10.50 20.27
N ILE A 158 7.15 9.81 19.71
CA ILE A 158 6.16 10.42 18.82
C ILE A 158 5.20 11.25 19.67
N ALA A 159 5.19 12.57 19.45
CA ALA A 159 4.34 13.53 20.16
C ALA A 159 3.11 13.96 19.36
N HIS A 160 3.14 13.78 18.03
CA HIS A 160 2.00 14.06 17.18
C HIS A 160 2.02 13.16 15.96
N ILE A 161 0.81 12.73 15.56
CA ILE A 161 0.56 12.03 14.29
C ILE A 161 -0.59 12.73 13.58
N HIS A 162 -0.44 12.95 12.28
CA HIS A 162 -1.55 13.31 11.40
C HIS A 162 -1.60 12.34 10.23
N TRP A 163 -2.72 11.62 10.11
CA TRP A 163 -3.02 10.74 8.99
C TRP A 163 -4.10 11.31 8.10
N SER A 164 -3.90 11.20 6.80
CA SER A 164 -4.90 11.48 5.79
C SER A 164 -4.81 10.43 4.69
N SER A 165 -5.96 9.91 4.29
CA SER A 165 -6.00 8.85 3.29
C SER A 165 -7.19 8.98 2.34
N ARG A 166 -7.05 8.38 1.15
CA ARG A 166 -8.12 8.24 0.18
C ARG A 166 -7.95 6.98 -0.66
N THR A 167 -9.05 6.39 -1.07
CA THR A 167 -9.02 5.31 -2.05
C THR A 167 -8.49 5.83 -3.39
N LYS A 168 -7.53 5.12 -3.97
CA LYS A 168 -7.02 5.38 -5.31
C LYS A 168 -8.09 4.94 -6.32
N ARG A 169 -8.48 5.85 -7.20
CA ARG A 169 -9.43 5.59 -8.29
C ARG A 169 -8.72 5.08 -9.52
#